data_53ddabb296876e60dbd75a5d1469267c
#
_entry.id   53ddabb296876e60dbd75a5d1469267c
#
_cell.length_a   1.000
_cell.length_b   1.000
_cell.length_c   1.000
_cell.angle_alpha   90.00
_cell.angle_beta   90.00
_cell.angle_gamma   90.00
#
_symmetry.space_group_name_H-M   'P 1'
#
loop_
_entity.id
_entity.type
_entity.pdbx_description
1 polymer ?
#
loop_
_entity_poly.entity_id
_entity_poly.type
_entity_poly.pdbx_seq_one_letter_code
_entity_poly.pdbx_strand_id
1 'polypeptide(L)'
;SRYDTAIRSYFQGSPLRYGENPHQKAHFIGSLEESFIQLHGKELSYNNLIDTEAAIAVVSDFDKPAFAIIKHMNACGLAVAKEGELHKAYVKAYNADPISAFGGILAANRKIEESIAILIREQKLFVEVIIAPEFSDKALDILKEKKDCRILKWKSPDLPQKQIRTCFTGILTQDRDVHIEGLSDLKAVTKRPPTESETNDLLIAAVATKHLKSNAIALVKDGALISMGCGQTSRIDALRQAIDKANKFGFDLKGAVMSSEAFFPFPDCVELAAENGITAVIHPGGSKNDQASIDTADKHNVAMVITGFRHFKH
;
A
#
# COMPACT_ATOMS: atom_id res chain seq x y z
N SER A 1 23.91 8.82 -24.32
CA SER A 1 24.50 7.46 -24.20
C SER A 1 23.85 6.54 -25.22
N ARG A 2 24.43 5.38 -25.53
CA ARG A 2 23.79 4.34 -26.40
C ARG A 2 22.39 3.97 -25.90
N TYR A 3 22.19 4.05 -24.60
CA TYR A 3 20.93 3.81 -23.90
C TYR A 3 19.88 4.88 -24.23
N ASP A 4 20.21 6.16 -24.10
CA ASP A 4 19.31 7.27 -24.46
C ASP A 4 18.90 7.22 -25.93
N THR A 5 19.85 6.85 -26.81
CA THR A 5 19.58 6.74 -28.26
C THR A 5 18.63 5.57 -28.55
N ALA A 6 18.83 4.42 -27.91
CA ALA A 6 17.97 3.25 -28.09
C ALA A 6 16.53 3.52 -27.60
N ILE A 7 16.35 4.14 -26.45
CA ILE A 7 15.03 4.51 -25.95
C ILE A 7 14.38 5.57 -26.84
N ARG A 8 15.10 6.63 -27.22
CA ARG A 8 14.56 7.70 -28.05
C ARG A 8 14.16 7.23 -29.47
N SER A 9 14.85 6.24 -30.02
CA SER A 9 14.55 5.73 -31.35
C SER A 9 13.34 4.76 -31.38
N TYR A 10 12.94 4.18 -30.26
CA TYR A 10 11.85 3.22 -30.21
C TYR A 10 10.52 3.82 -29.75
N PHE A 11 10.52 4.95 -29.03
CA PHE A 11 9.30 5.49 -28.42
C PHE A 11 9.21 7.02 -28.57
N GLN A 12 8.11 7.50 -29.13
CA GLN A 12 7.72 8.90 -29.02
C GLN A 12 7.09 9.09 -27.64
N GLY A 13 7.77 9.79 -26.74
CA GLY A 13 7.30 10.10 -25.40
C GLY A 13 6.63 11.48 -25.33
N SER A 14 5.55 11.57 -24.57
CA SER A 14 4.92 12.84 -24.22
C SER A 14 5.75 13.53 -23.14
N PRO A 15 6.13 14.83 -23.30
CA PRO A 15 6.87 15.54 -22.25
C PRO A 15 5.99 15.73 -21.02
N LEU A 16 6.58 15.49 -19.84
CA LEU A 16 6.01 15.87 -18.56
C LEU A 16 6.60 17.22 -18.12
N ARG A 17 5.88 17.92 -17.26
CA ARG A 17 6.32 19.23 -16.75
C ARG A 17 7.75 19.19 -16.20
N TYR A 18 8.08 18.15 -15.43
CA TYR A 18 9.42 17.81 -14.91
C TYR A 18 9.39 16.36 -14.36
N GLY A 19 10.52 15.83 -13.95
CA GLY A 19 10.64 14.52 -13.32
C GLY A 19 10.23 14.53 -11.83
N GLU A 20 10.92 13.76 -11.00
CA GLU A 20 10.70 13.81 -9.56
C GLU A 20 10.97 15.20 -8.99
N ASN A 21 11.92 15.92 -9.58
CA ASN A 21 12.33 17.26 -9.16
C ASN A 21 12.26 18.26 -10.32
N PRO A 22 12.02 19.57 -10.05
CA PRO A 22 11.82 20.58 -11.08
C PRO A 22 12.98 20.74 -12.09
N HIS A 23 14.20 20.41 -11.73
CA HIS A 23 15.37 20.49 -12.61
C HIS A 23 15.55 19.25 -13.51
N GLN A 24 14.78 18.20 -13.32
CA GLN A 24 14.85 16.96 -14.09
C GLN A 24 13.84 16.97 -15.23
N LYS A 25 14.32 16.74 -16.47
CA LYS A 25 13.42 16.54 -17.62
C LYS A 25 12.83 15.13 -17.57
N ALA A 26 11.56 15.01 -17.90
CA ALA A 26 10.85 13.73 -17.94
C ALA A 26 9.92 13.63 -19.13
N HIS A 27 9.69 12.38 -19.55
CA HIS A 27 8.75 12.02 -20.59
C HIS A 27 7.99 10.76 -20.16
N PHE A 28 6.73 10.67 -20.54
CA PHE A 28 5.98 9.43 -20.48
C PHE A 28 6.01 8.76 -21.83
N ILE A 29 6.44 7.51 -21.88
CA ILE A 29 6.54 6.71 -23.11
C ILE A 29 5.42 5.69 -23.09
N GLY A 30 4.43 5.86 -23.94
CA GLY A 30 3.21 5.04 -24.00
C GLY A 30 1.96 5.91 -24.14
N SER A 31 0.79 5.32 -23.87
CA SER A 31 -0.51 5.98 -23.88
C SER A 31 -1.15 5.90 -22.48
N LEU A 32 -1.27 7.02 -21.79
CA LEU A 32 -1.99 7.11 -20.52
C LEU A 32 -3.48 6.81 -20.68
N GLU A 33 -4.01 7.12 -21.86
CA GLU A 33 -5.42 6.92 -22.19
C GLU A 33 -5.81 5.42 -22.20
N GLU A 34 -4.86 4.52 -22.35
CA GLU A 34 -5.11 3.08 -22.21
C GLU A 34 -5.37 2.67 -20.77
N SER A 35 -4.76 3.36 -19.81
CA SER A 35 -4.86 3.04 -18.38
C SER A 35 -6.04 3.71 -17.69
N PHE A 36 -6.31 4.99 -18.00
CA PHE A 36 -7.38 5.76 -17.35
C PHE A 36 -7.93 6.89 -18.24
N ILE A 37 -9.08 7.44 -17.84
CA ILE A 37 -9.65 8.66 -18.39
C ILE A 37 -9.54 9.74 -17.32
N GLN A 38 -8.91 10.87 -17.62
CA GLN A 38 -8.92 12.03 -16.74
C GLN A 38 -10.23 12.79 -16.90
N LEU A 39 -11.05 12.83 -15.84
CA LEU A 39 -12.36 13.48 -15.81
C LEU A 39 -12.29 14.94 -15.36
N HIS A 40 -11.25 15.32 -14.62
CA HIS A 40 -11.07 16.67 -14.06
C HIS A 40 -9.63 16.94 -13.64
N GLY A 41 -9.31 18.23 -13.46
CA GLY A 41 -8.08 18.72 -12.83
C GLY A 41 -6.96 19.02 -13.82
N LYS A 42 -5.80 19.38 -13.26
CA LYS A 42 -4.59 19.75 -14.00
C LYS A 42 -3.93 18.52 -14.62
N GLU A 43 -2.95 18.75 -15.51
CA GLU A 43 -2.07 17.69 -16.03
C GLU A 43 -1.39 16.91 -14.90
N LEU A 44 -1.15 15.62 -15.15
CA LEU A 44 -0.46 14.73 -14.24
C LEU A 44 1.05 15.01 -14.30
N SER A 45 1.67 15.10 -13.11
CA SER A 45 3.12 15.15 -12.99
C SER A 45 3.72 13.74 -12.95
N TYR A 46 5.03 13.65 -13.10
CA TYR A 46 5.78 12.41 -12.90
C TYR A 46 5.42 11.75 -11.55
N ASN A 47 5.46 12.52 -10.45
CA ASN A 47 5.12 12.02 -9.12
C ASN A 47 3.67 11.57 -9.00
N ASN A 48 2.73 12.28 -9.62
CA ASN A 48 1.34 11.83 -9.65
C ASN A 48 1.21 10.46 -10.34
N LEU A 49 1.92 10.22 -11.44
CA LEU A 49 1.84 8.97 -12.18
C LEU A 49 2.37 7.78 -11.37
N ILE A 50 3.56 7.90 -10.76
CA ILE A 50 4.15 6.80 -9.98
C ILE A 50 3.33 6.51 -8.70
N ASP A 51 2.83 7.55 -8.02
CA ASP A 51 1.99 7.37 -6.84
C ASP A 51 0.60 6.80 -7.20
N THR A 52 0.05 7.17 -8.38
CA THR A 52 -1.21 6.61 -8.89
C THR A 52 -1.06 5.13 -9.25
N GLU A 53 0.05 4.74 -9.90
CA GLU A 53 0.33 3.33 -10.18
C GLU A 53 0.44 2.53 -8.88
N ALA A 54 1.16 3.06 -7.88
CA ALA A 54 1.25 2.43 -6.56
C ALA A 54 -0.13 2.28 -5.89
N ALA A 55 -0.99 3.29 -6.03
CA ALA A 55 -2.34 3.27 -5.45
C ALA A 55 -3.24 2.22 -6.10
N ILE A 56 -3.23 2.13 -7.44
CA ILE A 56 -3.96 1.08 -8.18
C ILE A 56 -3.45 -0.30 -7.78
N ALA A 57 -2.11 -0.50 -7.73
CA ALA A 57 -1.50 -1.77 -7.37
C ALA A 57 -2.00 -2.29 -6.02
N VAL A 58 -2.08 -1.40 -5.01
CA VAL A 58 -2.55 -1.77 -3.67
C VAL A 58 -4.01 -2.19 -3.68
N VAL A 59 -4.91 -1.38 -4.23
CA VAL A 59 -6.35 -1.67 -4.15
C VAL A 59 -6.79 -2.78 -5.07
N SER A 60 -6.02 -3.07 -6.13
CA SER A 60 -6.31 -4.16 -7.07
C SER A 60 -6.01 -5.55 -6.49
N ASP A 61 -5.19 -5.64 -5.45
CA ASP A 61 -4.90 -6.90 -4.77
C ASP A 61 -6.04 -7.35 -3.82
N PHE A 62 -7.15 -6.63 -3.78
CA PHE A 62 -8.31 -6.97 -2.94
C PHE A 62 -9.56 -7.26 -3.77
N ASP A 63 -10.18 -8.42 -3.53
CA ASP A 63 -11.50 -8.75 -4.08
C ASP A 63 -12.64 -7.99 -3.38
N LYS A 64 -12.47 -7.67 -2.09
CA LYS A 64 -13.43 -6.89 -1.31
C LYS A 64 -13.25 -5.39 -1.56
N PRO A 65 -14.27 -4.55 -1.27
CA PRO A 65 -14.14 -3.10 -1.35
C PRO A 65 -12.94 -2.61 -0.52
N ALA A 66 -11.97 -2.01 -1.19
CA ALA A 66 -10.75 -1.48 -0.58
C ALA A 66 -10.56 0.00 -0.93
N PHE A 67 -10.05 0.74 0.04
CA PHE A 67 -9.68 2.13 -0.11
C PHE A 67 -8.26 2.36 0.40
N ALA A 68 -7.42 2.96 -0.44
CA ALA A 68 -6.03 3.27 -0.09
C ALA A 68 -5.74 4.76 -0.23
N ILE A 69 -4.88 5.26 0.63
CA ILE A 69 -4.30 6.60 0.56
C ILE A 69 -2.78 6.43 0.45
N ILE A 70 -2.24 6.89 -0.67
CA ILE A 70 -0.82 6.74 -0.98
C ILE A 70 -0.10 8.08 -0.86
N LYS A 71 1.06 8.04 -0.25
CA LYS A 71 1.98 9.16 -0.17
C LYS A 71 3.40 8.68 -0.44
N HIS A 72 4.04 9.25 -1.48
CA HIS A 72 5.41 8.84 -1.88
C HIS A 72 5.54 7.33 -2.06
N MET A 73 4.61 6.75 -2.84
CA MET A 73 4.51 5.32 -3.16
C MET A 73 4.25 4.37 -1.98
N ASN A 74 3.98 4.89 -0.77
CA ASN A 74 3.65 4.08 0.39
C ASN A 74 2.21 4.32 0.84
N ALA A 75 1.55 3.27 1.31
CA ALA A 75 0.21 3.38 1.87
C ALA A 75 0.27 4.00 3.27
N CYS A 76 -0.11 5.28 3.39
CA CYS A 76 -0.32 5.90 4.69
C CYS A 76 -1.70 5.59 5.28
N GLY A 77 -2.62 5.08 4.46
CA GLY A 77 -3.91 4.55 4.88
C GLY A 77 -4.35 3.45 3.92
N LEU A 78 -4.92 2.38 4.47
CA LEU A 78 -5.49 1.26 3.73
C LEU A 78 -6.57 0.61 4.58
N ALA A 79 -7.73 0.36 4.01
CA ALA A 79 -8.77 -0.40 4.69
C ALA A 79 -9.64 -1.16 3.70
N VAL A 80 -10.20 -2.25 4.21
CA VAL A 80 -11.12 -3.13 3.49
C VAL A 80 -12.47 -3.12 4.20
N ALA A 81 -13.56 -3.16 3.45
CA ALA A 81 -14.92 -3.15 3.96
C ALA A 81 -15.77 -4.25 3.31
N LYS A 82 -17.01 -4.39 3.76
CA LYS A 82 -18.02 -5.22 3.11
C LYS A 82 -18.56 -4.53 1.86
N GLU A 83 -19.16 -5.30 0.96
CA GLU A 83 -19.83 -4.73 -0.22
C GLU A 83 -20.87 -3.68 0.21
N GLY A 84 -20.91 -2.57 -0.52
CA GLY A 84 -21.74 -1.41 -0.23
C GLY A 84 -21.21 -0.48 0.88
N GLU A 85 -20.10 -0.82 1.55
CA GLU A 85 -19.58 -0.06 2.70
C GLU A 85 -18.24 0.63 2.41
N LEU A 86 -17.92 0.94 1.16
CA LEU A 86 -16.65 1.59 0.78
C LEU A 86 -16.37 2.87 1.57
N HIS A 87 -17.42 3.64 1.95
CA HIS A 87 -17.28 4.83 2.78
C HIS A 87 -16.65 4.54 4.15
N LYS A 88 -16.92 3.35 4.74
CA LYS A 88 -16.28 2.93 5.99
C LYS A 88 -14.79 2.62 5.78
N ALA A 89 -14.43 2.01 4.64
CA ALA A 89 -13.03 1.81 4.28
C ALA A 89 -12.30 3.16 4.12
N TYR A 90 -12.92 4.13 3.44
CA TYR A 90 -12.36 5.49 3.35
C TYR A 90 -12.08 6.11 4.71
N VAL A 91 -13.07 6.08 5.61
CA VAL A 91 -12.93 6.67 6.97
C VAL A 91 -11.79 6.02 7.74
N LYS A 92 -11.71 4.68 7.73
CA LYS A 92 -10.64 3.95 8.39
C LYS A 92 -9.26 4.25 7.79
N ALA A 93 -9.15 4.25 6.46
CA ALA A 93 -7.91 4.58 5.76
C ALA A 93 -7.44 6.01 6.07
N TYR A 94 -8.36 6.98 6.07
CA TYR A 94 -8.04 8.37 6.42
C TYR A 94 -7.55 8.51 7.87
N ASN A 95 -8.23 7.86 8.81
CA ASN A 95 -7.90 7.96 10.24
C ASN A 95 -6.56 7.30 10.60
N ALA A 96 -6.02 6.42 9.76
CA ALA A 96 -4.70 5.81 9.99
C ALA A 96 -3.58 6.85 10.04
N ASP A 97 -3.62 7.86 9.15
CA ASP A 97 -2.66 8.96 9.14
C ASP A 97 -3.25 10.19 8.43
N PRO A 98 -4.09 10.99 9.13
CA PRO A 98 -4.71 12.17 8.53
C PRO A 98 -3.68 13.24 8.12
N ILE A 99 -2.51 13.26 8.74
CA ILE A 99 -1.45 14.22 8.43
C ILE A 99 -0.83 13.90 7.07
N SER A 100 -0.42 12.64 6.84
CA SER A 100 0.18 12.21 5.57
C SER A 100 -0.83 12.14 4.43
N ALA A 101 -2.12 11.97 4.73
CA ALA A 101 -3.20 11.99 3.73
C ALA A 101 -3.28 13.33 2.97
N PHE A 102 -2.84 14.43 3.57
CA PHE A 102 -2.79 15.74 2.93
C PHE A 102 -1.86 15.73 1.70
N GLY A 103 -2.42 16.03 0.53
CA GLY A 103 -1.71 15.95 -0.75
C GLY A 103 -1.39 14.53 -1.21
N GLY A 104 -2.12 13.55 -0.71
CA GLY A 104 -2.00 12.15 -1.11
C GLY A 104 -2.81 11.81 -2.37
N ILE A 105 -2.64 10.57 -2.80
CA ILE A 105 -3.43 9.93 -3.85
C ILE A 105 -4.46 9.01 -3.19
N LEU A 106 -5.72 9.20 -3.50
CA LEU A 106 -6.84 8.41 -3.03
C LEU A 106 -7.24 7.38 -4.09
N ALA A 107 -7.26 6.12 -3.76
CA ALA A 107 -7.69 5.05 -4.67
C ALA A 107 -8.74 4.13 -4.05
N ALA A 108 -9.69 3.73 -4.87
CA ALA A 108 -10.68 2.72 -4.52
C ALA A 108 -10.83 1.68 -5.65
N ASN A 109 -11.11 0.42 -5.30
CA ASN A 109 -11.40 -0.64 -6.27
C ASN A 109 -12.90 -0.81 -6.55
N ARG A 110 -13.72 0.09 -6.06
CA ARG A 110 -15.17 0.18 -6.30
C ARG A 110 -15.56 1.61 -6.66
N LYS A 111 -16.78 1.77 -7.13
CA LYS A 111 -17.38 3.07 -7.45
C LYS A 111 -17.35 4.00 -6.24
N ILE A 112 -16.89 5.25 -6.45
CA ILE A 112 -16.97 6.30 -5.43
C ILE A 112 -18.35 6.96 -5.49
N GLU A 113 -19.09 6.83 -4.41
CA GLU A 113 -20.41 7.40 -4.24
C GLU A 113 -20.37 8.79 -3.55
N GLU A 114 -21.50 9.51 -3.59
CA GLU A 114 -21.69 10.83 -3.01
C GLU A 114 -21.18 10.92 -1.55
N SER A 115 -21.42 9.89 -0.74
CA SER A 115 -21.04 9.87 0.67
C SER A 115 -19.56 10.07 0.90
N ILE A 116 -18.70 9.46 0.06
CA ILE A 116 -17.24 9.61 0.16
C ILE A 116 -16.82 11.02 -0.27
N ALA A 117 -17.42 11.55 -1.33
CA ALA A 117 -17.14 12.91 -1.81
C ALA A 117 -17.50 13.98 -0.76
N ILE A 118 -18.62 13.80 -0.06
CA ILE A 118 -19.02 14.66 1.07
C ILE A 118 -17.97 14.62 2.18
N LEU A 119 -17.52 13.43 2.61
CA LEU A 119 -16.50 13.28 3.65
C LEU A 119 -15.19 13.98 3.27
N ILE A 120 -14.70 13.80 2.03
CA ILE A 120 -13.49 14.49 1.51
C ILE A 120 -13.65 16.01 1.54
N ARG A 121 -14.84 16.53 1.22
CA ARG A 121 -15.15 17.95 1.26
C ARG A 121 -15.18 18.49 2.70
N GLU A 122 -15.89 17.81 3.60
CA GLU A 122 -16.05 18.20 5.01
C GLU A 122 -14.71 18.20 5.76
N GLN A 123 -13.85 17.23 5.49
CA GLN A 123 -12.49 17.14 6.03
C GLN A 123 -11.57 18.24 5.46
N LYS A 124 -12.00 19.00 4.44
CA LYS A 124 -11.19 19.99 3.72
C LYS A 124 -9.85 19.42 3.24
N LEU A 125 -9.82 18.11 2.98
CA LEU A 125 -8.62 17.41 2.60
C LEU A 125 -8.12 17.89 1.24
N PHE A 126 -6.88 18.36 1.18
CA PHE A 126 -6.19 18.57 -0.08
C PHE A 126 -5.78 17.22 -0.66
N VAL A 127 -6.18 16.93 -1.89
CA VAL A 127 -5.95 15.69 -2.60
C VAL A 127 -5.35 15.99 -3.96
N GLU A 128 -4.25 15.34 -4.31
CA GLU A 128 -3.62 15.51 -5.63
C GLU A 128 -4.35 14.73 -6.71
N VAL A 129 -4.70 13.46 -6.43
CA VAL A 129 -5.40 12.57 -7.37
C VAL A 129 -6.42 11.73 -6.62
N ILE A 130 -7.58 11.53 -7.24
CA ILE A 130 -8.57 10.52 -6.84
C ILE A 130 -8.78 9.58 -8.01
N ILE A 131 -8.60 8.27 -7.81
CA ILE A 131 -8.76 7.27 -8.84
C ILE A 131 -9.67 6.13 -8.40
N ALA A 132 -10.62 5.77 -9.27
CA ALA A 132 -11.55 4.67 -9.05
C ALA A 132 -12.07 4.13 -10.40
N PRO A 133 -12.65 2.91 -10.43
CA PRO A 133 -13.26 2.37 -11.64
C PRO A 133 -14.47 3.17 -12.11
N GLU A 134 -15.18 3.82 -11.16
CA GLU A 134 -16.38 4.62 -11.46
C GLU A 134 -16.63 5.66 -10.36
N PHE A 135 -17.40 6.70 -10.72
CA PHE A 135 -17.89 7.73 -9.82
C PHE A 135 -19.39 7.95 -10.07
N SER A 136 -20.17 8.22 -9.04
CA SER A 136 -21.53 8.72 -9.23
C SER A 136 -21.51 10.18 -9.70
N ASP A 137 -22.53 10.64 -10.43
CA ASP A 137 -22.60 12.01 -10.93
C ASP A 137 -22.52 13.02 -9.78
N LYS A 138 -23.24 12.77 -8.69
CA LYS A 138 -23.19 13.60 -7.49
C LYS A 138 -21.81 13.64 -6.84
N ALA A 139 -21.09 12.51 -6.82
CA ALA A 139 -19.72 12.49 -6.33
C ALA A 139 -18.80 13.36 -7.20
N LEU A 140 -18.94 13.25 -8.53
CA LEU A 140 -18.19 14.08 -9.47
C LEU A 140 -18.45 15.57 -9.28
N ASP A 141 -19.71 15.98 -9.12
CA ASP A 141 -20.07 17.38 -8.91
C ASP A 141 -19.37 17.96 -7.69
N ILE A 142 -19.38 17.22 -6.57
CA ILE A 142 -18.72 17.63 -5.33
C ILE A 142 -17.19 17.66 -5.48
N LEU A 143 -16.60 16.62 -6.06
CA LEU A 143 -15.14 16.50 -6.17
C LEU A 143 -14.55 17.52 -7.14
N LYS A 144 -15.28 17.93 -8.19
CA LYS A 144 -14.89 18.96 -9.16
C LYS A 144 -14.81 20.36 -8.56
N GLU A 145 -15.41 20.62 -7.39
CA GLU A 145 -15.24 21.88 -6.65
C GLU A 145 -13.75 22.13 -6.33
N LYS A 146 -12.95 21.04 -6.21
CA LYS A 146 -11.49 21.09 -5.99
C LYS A 146 -10.75 21.24 -7.33
N LYS A 147 -10.56 22.50 -7.80
CA LYS A 147 -10.01 22.82 -9.13
C LYS A 147 -8.71 22.11 -9.50
N ASP A 148 -7.84 21.85 -8.53
CA ASP A 148 -6.52 21.27 -8.73
C ASP A 148 -6.48 19.73 -8.58
N CYS A 149 -7.53 19.14 -8.06
CA CYS A 149 -7.62 17.69 -7.88
C CYS A 149 -7.83 16.99 -9.22
N ARG A 150 -6.97 16.00 -9.53
CA ARG A 150 -7.14 15.16 -10.72
C ARG A 150 -8.08 14.03 -10.36
N ILE A 151 -9.17 13.91 -11.14
CA ILE A 151 -10.13 12.81 -10.99
C ILE A 151 -9.92 11.86 -12.16
N LEU A 152 -9.53 10.63 -11.86
CA LEU A 152 -9.19 9.61 -12.85
C LEU A 152 -10.17 8.44 -12.75
N LYS A 153 -10.74 8.06 -13.89
CA LYS A 153 -11.48 6.82 -14.03
C LYS A 153 -10.55 5.80 -14.64
N TRP A 154 -10.15 4.77 -13.90
CA TRP A 154 -9.31 3.72 -14.48
C TRP A 154 -10.11 2.85 -15.46
N LYS A 155 -9.44 2.33 -16.48
CA LYS A 155 -10.04 1.46 -17.50
C LYS A 155 -9.81 -0.01 -17.21
N SER A 156 -8.60 -0.34 -16.75
CA SER A 156 -8.22 -1.68 -16.34
C SER A 156 -7.25 -1.60 -15.17
N PRO A 157 -7.33 -2.50 -14.19
CA PRO A 157 -6.34 -2.66 -13.14
C PRO A 157 -5.07 -3.36 -13.65
N ASP A 158 -5.03 -3.79 -14.92
CA ASP A 158 -3.92 -4.56 -15.48
C ASP A 158 -2.67 -3.68 -15.58
N LEU A 159 -1.74 -3.92 -14.67
CA LEU A 159 -0.43 -3.29 -14.69
C LEU A 159 0.55 -4.14 -15.52
N PRO A 160 1.61 -3.53 -16.10
CA PRO A 160 2.59 -4.27 -16.88
C PRO A 160 3.17 -5.46 -16.14
N GLN A 161 3.24 -6.62 -16.79
CA GLN A 161 3.76 -7.87 -16.21
C GLN A 161 5.27 -7.80 -15.95
N LYS A 162 5.98 -6.90 -16.64
CA LYS A 162 7.41 -6.67 -16.47
C LYS A 162 7.67 -5.32 -15.82
N GLN A 163 8.62 -5.29 -14.90
CA GLN A 163 9.18 -4.08 -14.33
C GLN A 163 10.57 -3.84 -14.91
N ILE A 164 10.87 -2.59 -15.20
CA ILE A 164 12.12 -2.16 -15.83
C ILE A 164 12.77 -1.11 -14.93
N ARG A 165 14.06 -1.28 -14.70
CA ARG A 165 14.88 -0.31 -13.95
C ARG A 165 16.23 -0.11 -14.64
N THR A 166 16.64 1.13 -14.78
CA THR A 166 18.00 1.44 -15.24
C THR A 166 19.04 1.04 -14.19
N CYS A 167 20.13 0.44 -14.62
CA CYS A 167 21.21 0.02 -13.73
C CYS A 167 22.54 0.11 -14.48
N PHE A 168 23.46 0.95 -13.99
CA PHE A 168 24.73 1.24 -14.66
C PHE A 168 24.53 1.67 -16.13
N THR A 169 25.09 0.94 -17.09
CA THR A 169 24.97 1.16 -18.53
C THR A 169 23.89 0.31 -19.17
N GLY A 170 23.07 -0.38 -18.38
CA GLY A 170 22.05 -1.33 -18.85
C GLY A 170 20.71 -1.17 -18.17
N ILE A 171 19.92 -2.20 -18.30
CA ILE A 171 18.56 -2.30 -17.78
C ILE A 171 18.42 -3.62 -17.01
N LEU A 172 17.84 -3.54 -15.82
CA LEU A 172 17.31 -4.69 -15.11
C LEU A 172 15.84 -4.86 -15.47
N THR A 173 15.44 -6.08 -15.78
CA THR A 173 14.05 -6.45 -15.96
C THR A 173 13.71 -7.60 -15.03
N GLN A 174 12.51 -7.56 -14.46
CA GLN A 174 11.96 -8.65 -13.65
C GLN A 174 10.47 -8.77 -13.90
N ASP A 175 9.90 -9.91 -13.52
CA ASP A 175 8.46 -10.06 -13.47
C ASP A 175 7.91 -9.19 -12.32
N ARG A 176 6.70 -8.65 -12.51
CA ARG A 176 5.98 -8.00 -11.41
C ARG A 176 5.63 -9.06 -10.36
N ASP A 177 5.77 -8.69 -9.11
CA ASP A 177 5.29 -9.51 -8.00
C ASP A 177 3.76 -9.46 -7.95
N VAL A 178 3.14 -10.53 -8.46
CA VAL A 178 1.68 -10.66 -8.56
C VAL A 178 1.10 -11.65 -7.54
N HIS A 179 1.96 -12.30 -6.73
CA HIS A 179 1.47 -13.23 -5.72
C HIS A 179 0.77 -12.48 -4.59
N ILE A 180 -0.40 -12.96 -4.21
CA ILE A 180 -1.21 -12.48 -3.10
C ILE A 180 -1.50 -13.69 -2.23
N GLU A 181 -1.15 -13.62 -0.96
CA GLU A 181 -1.40 -14.71 -0.03
C GLU A 181 -2.88 -14.97 0.16
N GLY A 182 -3.25 -16.23 -0.03
CA GLY A 182 -4.56 -16.77 0.30
C GLY A 182 -4.53 -17.63 1.55
N LEU A 183 -5.69 -18.12 1.97
CA LEU A 183 -5.80 -19.02 3.14
C LEU A 183 -4.96 -20.29 2.99
N SER A 184 -4.77 -20.78 1.76
CA SER A 184 -3.96 -21.98 1.45
C SER A 184 -2.47 -21.78 1.68
N ASP A 185 -1.98 -20.54 1.66
CA ASP A 185 -0.57 -20.21 1.85
C ASP A 185 -0.20 -20.09 3.34
N LEU A 186 -1.20 -19.96 4.21
CA LEU A 186 -1.01 -19.73 5.62
C LEU A 186 -0.70 -21.04 6.38
N LYS A 187 0.52 -21.17 6.85
CA LYS A 187 0.94 -22.27 7.73
C LYS A 187 1.09 -21.77 9.16
N ALA A 188 0.17 -22.10 10.05
CA ALA A 188 0.32 -21.86 11.48
C ALA A 188 1.49 -22.70 12.03
N VAL A 189 2.43 -22.03 12.70
CA VAL A 189 3.66 -22.68 13.23
C VAL A 189 3.76 -22.59 14.75
N THR A 190 2.87 -21.87 15.41
CA THR A 190 2.76 -21.74 16.87
C THR A 190 1.69 -22.68 17.43
N LYS A 191 1.74 -22.93 18.75
CA LYS A 191 0.74 -23.74 19.48
C LYS A 191 -0.67 -23.16 19.37
N ARG A 192 -0.78 -21.83 19.45
CA ARG A 192 -2.03 -21.10 19.21
C ARG A 192 -2.11 -20.73 17.72
N PRO A 193 -3.10 -21.23 16.97
CA PRO A 193 -3.38 -20.73 15.63
C PRO A 193 -4.05 -19.35 15.71
N PRO A 194 -4.00 -18.55 14.62
CA PRO A 194 -4.75 -17.31 14.58
C PRO A 194 -6.26 -17.57 14.58
N THR A 195 -7.03 -16.68 15.17
CA THR A 195 -8.48 -16.66 15.05
C THR A 195 -8.90 -16.26 13.63
N GLU A 196 -10.19 -16.44 13.29
CA GLU A 196 -10.71 -15.99 11.99
C GLU A 196 -10.53 -14.47 11.77
N SER A 197 -10.77 -13.67 12.80
CA SER A 197 -10.56 -12.22 12.73
C SER A 197 -9.08 -11.87 12.50
N GLU A 198 -8.17 -12.48 13.27
CA GLU A 198 -6.73 -12.29 13.08
C GLU A 198 -6.30 -12.74 11.68
N THR A 199 -6.82 -13.85 11.17
CA THR A 199 -6.50 -14.37 9.83
C THR A 199 -6.90 -13.36 8.73
N ASN A 200 -8.09 -12.77 8.83
CA ASN A 200 -8.52 -11.75 7.89
C ASN A 200 -7.61 -10.52 7.94
N ASP A 201 -7.25 -10.05 9.13
CA ASP A 201 -6.36 -8.90 9.30
C ASP A 201 -4.92 -9.23 8.87
N LEU A 202 -4.42 -10.45 9.08
CA LEU A 202 -3.10 -10.91 8.61
C LEU A 202 -2.99 -10.88 7.08
N LEU A 203 -4.03 -11.31 6.36
CA LEU A 203 -4.06 -11.23 4.89
C LEU A 203 -4.03 -9.79 4.40
N ILE A 204 -4.77 -8.88 5.04
CA ILE A 204 -4.72 -7.45 4.72
C ILE A 204 -3.33 -6.87 5.01
N ALA A 205 -2.72 -7.27 6.13
CA ALA A 205 -1.40 -6.84 6.51
C ALA A 205 -0.31 -7.35 5.54
N ALA A 206 -0.44 -8.58 5.03
CA ALA A 206 0.46 -9.13 4.02
C ALA A 206 0.43 -8.30 2.73
N VAL A 207 -0.76 -8.00 2.21
CA VAL A 207 -0.91 -7.10 1.05
C VAL A 207 -0.34 -5.72 1.36
N ALA A 208 -0.57 -5.15 2.54
CA ALA A 208 -0.01 -3.86 2.90
C ALA A 208 1.53 -3.87 2.83
N THR A 209 2.20 -4.86 3.46
CA THR A 209 3.67 -4.94 3.46
C THR A 209 4.26 -5.22 2.08
N LYS A 210 3.61 -6.01 1.23
CA LYS A 210 3.99 -6.24 -0.17
C LYS A 210 4.17 -4.92 -0.93
N HIS A 211 3.37 -3.91 -0.62
CA HIS A 211 3.39 -2.61 -1.31
C HIS A 211 4.25 -1.54 -0.62
N LEU A 212 4.81 -1.80 0.55
CA LEU A 212 5.71 -0.88 1.26
C LEU A 212 7.17 -1.11 0.85
N LYS A 213 7.99 -0.04 0.92
CA LYS A 213 9.44 -0.16 0.71
C LYS A 213 10.10 -0.92 1.85
N SER A 214 10.93 -1.90 1.51
CA SER A 214 11.72 -2.72 2.46
C SER A 214 12.77 -1.89 3.24
N ASN A 215 13.12 -2.24 4.50
CA ASN A 215 12.39 -3.16 5.34
C ASN A 215 11.08 -2.54 5.79
N ALA A 216 10.01 -3.33 5.83
CA ALA A 216 8.67 -2.86 6.15
C ALA A 216 7.96 -3.72 7.21
N ILE A 217 7.15 -3.06 8.01
CA ILE A 217 6.19 -3.65 8.93
C ILE A 217 4.85 -2.95 8.75
N ALA A 218 3.77 -3.71 8.65
CA ALA A 218 2.41 -3.20 8.71
C ALA A 218 1.69 -3.72 9.95
N LEU A 219 0.98 -2.82 10.65
CA LEU A 219 0.10 -3.15 11.76
C LEU A 219 -1.34 -2.96 11.31
N VAL A 220 -2.14 -4.00 11.42
CA VAL A 220 -3.54 -4.02 10.98
C VAL A 220 -4.46 -4.42 12.13
N LYS A 221 -5.61 -3.80 12.21
CA LYS A 221 -6.68 -4.11 13.16
C LYS A 221 -8.04 -3.79 12.56
N ASP A 222 -9.00 -4.69 12.74
CA ASP A 222 -10.39 -4.49 12.31
C ASP A 222 -10.53 -4.12 10.82
N GLY A 223 -9.75 -4.78 9.95
CA GLY A 223 -9.79 -4.56 8.50
C GLY A 223 -9.09 -3.29 8.01
N ALA A 224 -8.26 -2.65 8.83
CA ALA A 224 -7.56 -1.43 8.45
C ALA A 224 -6.08 -1.42 8.88
N LEU A 225 -5.22 -0.90 8.02
CA LEU A 225 -3.86 -0.50 8.37
C LEU A 225 -3.94 0.63 9.39
N ILE A 226 -3.52 0.37 10.62
CA ILE A 226 -3.49 1.37 11.70
C ILE A 226 -2.14 2.07 11.79
N SER A 227 -1.08 1.43 11.33
CA SER A 227 0.25 2.03 11.23
C SER A 227 1.18 1.20 10.38
N MET A 228 2.28 1.80 9.94
CA MET A 228 3.36 1.14 9.23
C MET A 228 4.72 1.77 9.52
N GLY A 229 5.78 0.98 9.39
CA GLY A 229 7.15 1.45 9.25
C GLY A 229 7.74 0.88 7.97
N CYS A 230 8.45 1.69 7.19
CA CYS A 230 8.98 1.24 5.91
C CYS A 230 10.29 1.95 5.53
N GLY A 231 11.03 1.36 4.58
CA GLY A 231 12.28 1.94 4.08
C GLY A 231 13.40 1.96 5.12
N GLN A 232 13.33 1.12 6.14
CA GLN A 232 14.32 1.08 7.20
C GLN A 232 15.45 0.09 6.89
N THR A 233 16.65 0.39 7.38
CA THR A 233 17.81 -0.49 7.21
C THR A 233 17.74 -1.72 8.11
N SER A 234 17.01 -1.63 9.23
CA SER A 234 16.72 -2.78 10.10
C SER A 234 15.21 -3.01 10.26
N ARG A 235 14.84 -4.26 10.45
CA ARG A 235 13.43 -4.64 10.61
C ARG A 235 12.86 -4.20 11.94
N ILE A 236 13.66 -4.27 12.99
CA ILE A 236 13.26 -3.81 14.32
C ILE A 236 12.96 -2.30 14.33
N ASP A 237 13.71 -1.50 13.55
CA ASP A 237 13.44 -0.06 13.45
C ASP A 237 12.17 0.21 12.65
N ALA A 238 11.85 -0.59 11.64
CA ALA A 238 10.55 -0.52 10.96
C ALA A 238 9.40 -0.80 11.94
N LEU A 239 9.55 -1.79 12.83
CA LEU A 239 8.54 -2.08 13.84
C LEU A 239 8.41 -0.94 14.87
N ARG A 240 9.52 -0.42 15.38
CA ARG A 240 9.52 0.74 16.30
C ARG A 240 8.81 1.93 15.67
N GLN A 241 9.13 2.25 14.42
CA GLN A 241 8.47 3.32 13.68
C GLN A 241 6.96 3.10 13.58
N ALA A 242 6.52 1.86 13.31
CA ALA A 242 5.10 1.52 13.24
C ALA A 242 4.41 1.70 14.60
N ILE A 243 5.01 1.21 15.69
CA ILE A 243 4.48 1.33 17.05
C ILE A 243 4.39 2.81 17.48
N ASP A 244 5.46 3.57 17.29
CA ASP A 244 5.51 4.99 17.66
C ASP A 244 4.44 5.81 16.92
N LYS A 245 4.26 5.50 15.64
CA LYS A 245 3.24 6.15 14.81
C LYS A 245 1.82 5.79 15.25
N ALA A 246 1.55 4.51 15.55
CA ALA A 246 0.26 4.08 16.08
C ALA A 246 -0.07 4.80 17.41
N ASN A 247 0.89 4.85 18.32
CA ASN A 247 0.74 5.55 19.60
C ASN A 247 0.49 7.05 19.42
N LYS A 248 1.21 7.70 18.48
CA LYS A 248 1.04 9.12 18.15
C LYS A 248 -0.39 9.45 17.69
N PHE A 249 -1.02 8.55 16.95
CA PHE A 249 -2.40 8.70 16.49
C PHE A 249 -3.45 8.13 17.45
N GLY A 250 -3.03 7.62 18.60
CA GLY A 250 -3.92 7.12 19.65
C GLY A 250 -4.53 5.75 19.38
N PHE A 251 -3.91 4.95 18.52
CA PHE A 251 -4.36 3.59 18.26
C PHE A 251 -3.98 2.65 19.42
N ASP A 252 -4.95 1.88 19.89
CA ASP A 252 -4.72 0.76 20.80
C ASP A 252 -4.24 -0.46 19.99
N LEU A 253 -2.98 -0.85 20.21
CA LEU A 253 -2.36 -2.00 19.54
C LEU A 253 -2.81 -3.36 20.10
N LYS A 254 -3.52 -3.38 21.22
CA LYS A 254 -4.03 -4.63 21.79
C LYS A 254 -4.98 -5.34 20.82
N GLY A 255 -4.61 -6.55 20.42
CA GLY A 255 -5.38 -7.34 19.44
C GLY A 255 -5.08 -6.98 17.98
N ALA A 256 -4.16 -6.06 17.70
CA ALA A 256 -3.66 -5.83 16.36
C ALA A 256 -2.82 -7.01 15.87
N VAL A 257 -2.66 -7.13 14.55
CA VAL A 257 -1.78 -8.09 13.91
C VAL A 257 -0.62 -7.38 13.21
N MET A 258 0.50 -8.10 13.02
CA MET A 258 1.70 -7.60 12.38
C MET A 258 2.05 -8.43 11.14
N SER A 259 2.41 -7.76 10.05
CA SER A 259 3.03 -8.38 8.88
C SER A 259 4.43 -7.84 8.64
N SER A 260 5.30 -8.73 8.15
CA SER A 260 6.63 -8.41 7.64
C SER A 260 6.79 -9.02 6.24
N GLU A 261 7.32 -8.23 5.29
CA GLU A 261 7.54 -8.67 3.91
C GLU A 261 8.69 -9.68 3.75
N ALA A 262 9.48 -9.87 4.81
CA ALA A 262 10.58 -10.85 4.86
C ALA A 262 10.68 -11.50 6.24
N PHE A 263 11.53 -12.51 6.39
CA PHE A 263 11.73 -13.24 7.63
C PHE A 263 12.32 -12.36 8.75
N PHE A 264 12.16 -12.82 9.99
CA PHE A 264 12.81 -12.22 11.16
C PHE A 264 14.21 -12.86 11.35
N PRO A 265 15.28 -12.05 11.30
CA PRO A 265 16.63 -12.58 11.57
C PRO A 265 16.82 -12.93 13.05
N PHE A 266 16.05 -12.28 13.95
CA PHE A 266 16.10 -12.44 15.40
C PHE A 266 14.68 -12.40 15.98
N PRO A 267 14.44 -12.92 17.20
CA PRO A 267 13.12 -12.91 17.83
C PRO A 267 12.69 -11.55 18.39
N ASP A 268 13.56 -10.54 18.37
CA ASP A 268 13.36 -9.20 18.92
C ASP A 268 12.09 -8.50 18.40
N CYS A 269 11.79 -8.67 17.11
CA CYS A 269 10.55 -8.11 16.53
C CYS A 269 9.30 -8.79 17.11
N VAL A 270 9.33 -10.08 17.33
CA VAL A 270 8.20 -10.83 17.89
C VAL A 270 8.00 -10.46 19.36
N GLU A 271 9.10 -10.33 20.11
CA GLU A 271 9.08 -9.92 21.51
C GLU A 271 8.51 -8.50 21.66
N LEU A 272 9.04 -7.54 20.91
CA LEU A 272 8.55 -6.15 20.92
C LEU A 272 7.08 -6.04 20.49
N ALA A 273 6.66 -6.82 19.49
CA ALA A 273 5.26 -6.89 19.05
C ALA A 273 4.33 -7.37 20.19
N ALA A 274 4.71 -8.48 20.86
CA ALA A 274 3.96 -9.04 21.97
C ALA A 274 3.85 -8.06 23.17
N GLU A 275 4.94 -7.40 23.52
CA GLU A 275 4.98 -6.38 24.58
C GLU A 275 4.02 -5.19 24.32
N ASN A 276 3.74 -4.91 23.04
CA ASN A 276 2.79 -3.88 22.60
C ASN A 276 1.36 -4.40 22.35
N GLY A 277 1.06 -5.65 22.72
CA GLY A 277 -0.28 -6.21 22.63
C GLY A 277 -0.67 -6.77 21.26
N ILE A 278 0.26 -6.88 20.32
CA ILE A 278 0.05 -7.55 19.04
C ILE A 278 -0.15 -9.05 19.28
N THR A 279 -1.20 -9.64 18.69
CA THR A 279 -1.63 -10.99 19.01
C THR A 279 -1.36 -12.00 17.91
N ALA A 280 -1.10 -11.57 16.69
CA ALA A 280 -0.77 -12.46 15.59
C ALA A 280 0.25 -11.85 14.62
N VAL A 281 1.06 -12.69 13.99
CA VAL A 281 2.15 -12.30 13.09
C VAL A 281 2.15 -13.14 11.83
N ILE A 282 2.39 -12.49 10.67
CA ILE A 282 2.60 -13.15 9.38
C ILE A 282 3.95 -12.72 8.77
N HIS A 283 4.70 -13.69 8.26
CA HIS A 283 5.95 -13.47 7.52
C HIS A 283 6.29 -14.66 6.61
N PRO A 284 7.22 -14.54 5.66
CA PRO A 284 7.54 -15.65 4.76
C PRO A 284 8.28 -16.82 5.42
N GLY A 285 8.96 -16.63 6.56
CA GLY A 285 9.88 -17.61 7.10
C GLY A 285 11.16 -17.75 6.27
N GLY A 286 11.96 -18.79 6.57
CA GLY A 286 13.19 -19.11 5.86
C GLY A 286 14.47 -18.58 6.52
N SER A 287 14.38 -18.06 7.75
CA SER A 287 15.54 -17.75 8.56
C SER A 287 16.07 -19.02 9.26
N LYS A 288 17.38 -19.08 9.45
CA LYS A 288 17.99 -20.11 10.33
C LYS A 288 17.49 -20.00 11.78
N ASN A 289 16.98 -18.84 12.15
CA ASN A 289 16.51 -18.52 13.51
C ASN A 289 14.98 -18.54 13.63
N ASP A 290 14.24 -19.07 12.65
CA ASP A 290 12.76 -19.09 12.69
C ASP A 290 12.26 -19.78 13.98
N GLN A 291 12.94 -20.86 14.44
CA GLN A 291 12.54 -21.56 15.66
C GLN A 291 12.58 -20.63 16.89
N ALA A 292 13.59 -19.76 17.01
CA ALA A 292 13.67 -18.83 18.13
C ALA A 292 12.52 -17.80 18.11
N SER A 293 12.09 -17.38 16.92
CA SER A 293 10.93 -16.50 16.76
C SER A 293 9.62 -17.21 17.10
N ILE A 294 9.48 -18.49 16.71
CA ILE A 294 8.31 -19.33 17.04
C ILE A 294 8.23 -19.57 18.56
N ASP A 295 9.35 -19.94 19.20
CA ASP A 295 9.40 -20.15 20.65
C ASP A 295 9.05 -18.88 21.44
N THR A 296 9.49 -17.71 20.95
CA THR A 296 9.13 -16.41 21.52
C THR A 296 7.65 -16.12 21.35
N ALA A 297 7.09 -16.37 20.18
CA ALA A 297 5.65 -16.19 19.92
C ALA A 297 4.82 -17.12 20.83
N ASP A 298 5.20 -18.38 20.98
CA ASP A 298 4.55 -19.33 21.89
C ASP A 298 4.61 -18.90 23.36
N LYS A 299 5.76 -18.38 23.81
CA LYS A 299 5.95 -17.85 25.17
C LYS A 299 4.99 -16.72 25.49
N HIS A 300 4.72 -15.85 24.50
CA HIS A 300 3.84 -14.69 24.64
C HIS A 300 2.40 -14.93 24.16
N ASN A 301 2.05 -16.17 23.80
CA ASN A 301 0.73 -16.55 23.25
C ASN A 301 0.35 -15.76 21.99
N VAL A 302 1.34 -15.40 21.16
CA VAL A 302 1.16 -14.77 19.84
C VAL A 302 1.02 -15.86 18.79
N ALA A 303 0.00 -15.79 17.94
CA ALA A 303 -0.12 -16.68 16.80
C ALA A 303 0.89 -16.29 15.72
N MET A 304 1.55 -17.27 15.09
CA MET A 304 2.45 -17.00 13.98
C MET A 304 2.10 -17.87 12.78
N VAL A 305 2.02 -17.24 11.62
CA VAL A 305 1.84 -17.93 10.34
C VAL A 305 3.00 -17.62 9.40
N ILE A 306 3.41 -18.64 8.63
CA ILE A 306 4.46 -18.55 7.62
C ILE A 306 3.84 -18.80 6.25
N THR A 307 4.21 -17.97 5.25
CA THR A 307 3.66 -18.05 3.89
C THR A 307 4.61 -18.70 2.90
N GLY A 308 5.93 -18.59 3.10
CA GLY A 308 6.94 -19.01 2.12
C GLY A 308 7.21 -17.97 1.01
N PHE A 309 6.44 -16.88 0.93
CA PHE A 309 6.59 -15.84 -0.09
C PHE A 309 7.16 -14.55 0.48
N ARG A 310 8.25 -14.08 -0.13
CA ARG A 310 8.92 -12.83 0.25
C ARG A 310 8.61 -11.73 -0.76
N HIS A 311 8.28 -10.54 -0.28
CA HIS A 311 7.86 -9.39 -1.09
C HIS A 311 8.81 -8.18 -0.98
N PHE A 312 10.11 -8.36 -1.23
CA PHE A 312 11.03 -7.23 -1.22
C PHE A 312 10.68 -6.19 -2.29
N LYS A 313 10.67 -4.93 -1.88
CA LYS A 313 10.44 -3.76 -2.75
C LYS A 313 11.48 -2.68 -2.44
N HIS A 314 12.35 -2.39 -3.42
CA HIS A 314 13.44 -1.41 -3.29
C HIS A 314 13.20 -0.16 -4.13
#